data_6eadddf00a55d17f8cb29e73c7621888
#
_entry.id   6eadddf00a55d17f8cb29e73c7621888
#
_cell.length_a   1.000
_cell.length_b   1.000
_cell.length_c   1.000
_cell.angle_alpha   90.00
_cell.angle_beta   90.00
_cell.angle_gamma   90.00
#
_symmetry.space_group_name_H-M   'P 1'
#
loop_
_entity.id
_entity.type
_entity.pdbx_description
1 polymer ?
#
loop_
_entity_poly.entity_id
_entity_poly.type
_entity_poly.pdbx_seq_one_letter_code
_entity_poly.pdbx_strand_id
1 'polypeptide(L)'
;MIAVEKLKIKNMLRNHKLAKAISDVSWAEFFRMLEYKAKLYGCDLVKVDTFYPSSQTCSCCGYQNRATKNLGIRKWTCPQCNTQHDRDVNAARNILRKALEMQKSA
;
A
#
# COMPACT_ATOMS: atom_id res chain seq x y z
N MET A 1 -8.14 -1.53 -13.39
CA MET A 1 -7.89 -0.63 -12.25
C MET A 1 -6.54 -0.92 -11.63
N ILE A 2 -5.82 0.14 -11.26
CA ILE A 2 -4.57 0.04 -10.53
C ILE A 2 -4.79 0.67 -9.15
N ALA A 3 -4.59 -0.09 -8.08
CA ALA A 3 -4.74 0.38 -6.70
C ALA A 3 -3.36 0.57 -6.07
N VAL A 4 -3.10 1.75 -5.52
CA VAL A 4 -1.84 2.08 -4.88
C VAL A 4 -2.06 2.78 -3.55
N GLU A 5 -1.08 2.68 -2.66
CA GLU A 5 -1.07 3.41 -1.41
C GLU A 5 -0.67 4.87 -1.65
N LYS A 6 -1.39 5.80 -1.02
CA LYS A 6 -1.06 7.23 -1.11
C LYS A 6 0.13 7.53 -0.22
N LEU A 7 1.27 7.87 -0.80
CA LEU A 7 2.49 8.19 -0.07
C LEU A 7 2.55 9.67 0.30
N LYS A 8 2.99 9.96 1.53
CA LYS A 8 3.23 11.31 2.01
C LYS A 8 4.69 11.69 1.79
N ILE A 9 5.02 12.10 0.57
CA ILE A 9 6.39 12.39 0.14
C ILE A 9 7.04 13.48 1.01
N LYS A 10 6.29 14.51 1.41
CA LYS A 10 6.82 15.58 2.28
C LYS A 10 7.34 15.06 3.62
N ASN A 11 6.63 14.12 4.23
CA ASN A 11 7.06 13.50 5.49
C ASN A 11 8.27 12.60 5.29
N MET A 12 8.35 11.92 4.16
CA MET A 12 9.49 11.10 3.81
C MET A 12 10.75 11.96 3.65
N LEU A 13 10.67 13.10 2.97
CA LEU A 13 11.79 14.01 2.77
C LEU A 13 12.32 14.62 4.06
N ARG A 14 11.45 14.89 5.06
CA ARG A 14 11.85 15.49 6.34
C ARG A 14 12.76 14.61 7.17
N ASN A 15 12.59 13.29 7.10
CA ASN A 15 13.20 12.34 8.01
C ASN A 15 14.39 11.57 7.42
N HIS A 16 14.85 11.94 6.23
CA HIS A 16 15.81 11.16 5.49
C HIS A 16 17.10 11.93 5.15
N LYS A 17 18.21 11.18 5.13
CA LYS A 17 19.49 11.67 4.60
C LYS A 17 19.37 11.89 3.09
N LEU A 18 20.30 12.68 2.52
CA LEU A 18 20.27 13.12 1.11
C LEU A 18 20.05 11.99 0.10
N ALA A 19 20.74 10.84 0.28
CA ALA A 19 20.61 9.71 -0.63
C ALA A 19 19.16 9.16 -0.68
N LYS A 20 18.48 9.15 0.47
CA LYS A 20 17.10 8.69 0.56
C LYS A 20 16.12 9.72 0.02
N ALA A 21 16.42 11.02 0.15
CA ALA A 21 15.65 12.10 -0.48
C ALA A 21 15.63 11.95 -2.00
N ILE A 22 16.75 11.59 -2.62
CA ILE A 22 16.83 11.30 -4.06
C ILE A 22 15.93 10.12 -4.43
N SER A 23 15.92 9.05 -3.61
CA SER A 23 15.03 7.90 -3.81
C SER A 23 13.55 8.30 -3.73
N ASP A 24 13.20 9.20 -2.79
CA ASP A 24 11.81 9.69 -2.65
C ASP A 24 11.38 10.55 -3.84
N VAL A 25 12.29 11.33 -4.42
CA VAL A 25 12.05 12.07 -5.67
C VAL A 25 11.77 11.09 -6.82
N SER A 26 12.51 9.98 -6.88
CA SER A 26 12.28 8.93 -7.88
C SER A 26 10.92 8.27 -7.71
N TRP A 27 10.44 8.08 -6.47
CA TRP A 27 9.09 7.59 -6.19
C TRP A 27 8.01 8.55 -6.69
N ALA A 28 8.18 9.87 -6.45
CA ALA A 28 7.25 10.88 -6.94
C ALA A 28 7.16 10.86 -8.47
N GLU A 29 8.29 10.73 -9.14
CA GLU A 29 8.37 10.62 -10.61
C GLU A 29 7.68 9.35 -11.10
N PHE A 30 7.88 8.23 -10.41
CA PHE A 30 7.20 6.97 -10.72
C PHE A 30 5.67 7.11 -10.67
N PHE A 31 5.13 7.72 -9.61
CA PHE A 31 3.69 7.94 -9.48
C PHE A 31 3.14 8.87 -10.57
N ARG A 32 3.89 9.92 -10.91
CA ARG A 32 3.52 10.82 -12.00
C ARG A 32 3.42 10.09 -13.33
N MET A 33 4.40 9.24 -13.63
CA MET A 33 4.41 8.41 -14.84
C MET A 33 3.27 7.39 -14.83
N LEU A 34 2.98 6.81 -13.68
CA LEU A 34 1.89 5.85 -13.53
C LEU A 34 0.53 6.50 -13.81
N GLU A 35 0.30 7.72 -13.31
CA GLU A 35 -0.91 8.49 -13.60
C GLU A 35 -1.06 8.78 -15.10
N TYR A 36 0.03 9.19 -15.74
CA TYR A 36 0.05 9.44 -17.18
C TYR A 36 -0.29 8.18 -17.97
N LYS A 37 0.35 7.07 -17.64
CA LYS A 37 0.13 5.79 -18.34
C LYS A 37 -1.27 5.26 -18.10
N ALA A 38 -1.79 5.40 -16.90
CA ALA A 38 -3.17 4.98 -16.59
C ALA A 38 -4.18 5.73 -17.49
N LYS A 39 -4.02 7.04 -17.64
CA LYS A 39 -4.84 7.84 -18.54
C LYS A 39 -4.71 7.38 -19.99
N LEU A 40 -3.49 7.13 -20.44
CA LEU A 40 -3.19 6.74 -21.81
C LEU A 40 -3.86 5.41 -22.17
N TYR A 41 -3.88 4.45 -21.27
CA TYR A 41 -4.45 3.13 -21.49
C TYR A 41 -5.89 2.98 -20.99
N GLY A 42 -6.50 4.05 -20.51
CA GLY A 42 -7.88 4.01 -20.04
C GLY A 42 -8.09 3.22 -18.75
N CYS A 43 -7.06 3.13 -17.89
CA CYS A 43 -7.13 2.46 -16.59
C CYS A 43 -7.46 3.47 -15.50
N ASP A 44 -8.25 3.06 -14.50
CA ASP A 44 -8.47 3.85 -13.30
C ASP A 44 -7.29 3.66 -12.33
N LEU A 45 -6.76 4.75 -11.82
CA LEU A 45 -5.76 4.76 -10.75
C LEU A 45 -6.43 5.20 -9.47
N VAL A 46 -6.49 4.31 -8.47
CA VAL A 46 -7.12 4.58 -7.18
C VAL A 46 -6.04 4.64 -6.10
N LYS A 47 -5.99 5.75 -5.37
CA LYS A 47 -5.06 5.96 -4.26
C LYS A 47 -5.76 5.67 -2.95
N VAL A 48 -5.24 4.71 -2.18
CA VAL A 48 -5.76 4.32 -0.87
C VAL A 48 -5.03 5.11 0.22
N ASP A 49 -5.78 5.52 1.25
CA ASP A 49 -5.25 6.33 2.35
C ASP A 49 -4.08 5.63 3.06
N THR A 50 -3.03 6.40 3.39
CA THR A 50 -1.84 5.92 4.11
C THR A 50 -2.15 5.41 5.51
N PHE A 51 -3.25 5.83 6.12
CA PHE A 51 -3.66 5.39 7.46
C PHE A 51 -4.33 4.02 7.46
N TYR A 52 -4.69 3.50 6.30
CA TYR A 52 -5.27 2.16 6.21
C TYR A 52 -4.19 1.10 6.56
N PRO A 53 -4.42 0.27 7.61
CA PRO A 53 -3.40 -0.66 8.10
C PRO A 53 -3.30 -1.92 7.21
N SER A 54 -2.94 -1.74 5.95
CA SER A 54 -2.94 -2.79 4.93
C SER A 54 -1.98 -3.94 5.26
N SER A 55 -0.81 -3.64 5.83
CA SER A 55 0.17 -4.67 6.18
C SER A 55 -0.15 -5.42 7.46
N GLN A 56 -1.07 -4.90 8.28
CA GLN A 56 -1.43 -5.48 9.58
C GLN A 56 -2.72 -6.30 9.53
N THR A 57 -3.55 -6.12 8.51
CA THR A 57 -4.87 -6.73 8.42
C THR A 57 -4.79 -8.03 7.63
N CYS A 58 -5.33 -9.11 8.20
CA CYS A 58 -5.46 -10.37 7.47
C CYS A 58 -6.45 -10.20 6.31
N SER A 59 -6.01 -10.48 5.09
CA SER A 59 -6.86 -10.34 3.91
C SER A 59 -7.95 -11.40 3.82
N CYS A 60 -7.85 -12.46 4.60
CA CYS A 60 -8.86 -13.51 4.68
C CYS A 60 -10.00 -13.20 5.66
N CYS A 61 -9.68 -12.83 6.90
CA CYS A 61 -10.67 -12.70 7.97
C CYS A 61 -10.79 -11.30 8.57
N GLY A 62 -9.90 -10.38 8.24
CA GLY A 62 -9.93 -9.02 8.75
C GLY A 62 -9.24 -8.80 10.11
N TYR A 63 -8.66 -9.85 10.70
CA TYR A 63 -7.92 -9.72 11.95
C TYR A 63 -6.74 -8.76 11.80
N GLN A 64 -6.61 -7.80 12.74
CA GLN A 64 -5.50 -6.86 12.72
C GLN A 64 -4.38 -7.34 13.65
N ASN A 65 -3.21 -7.64 13.07
CA ASN A 65 -2.02 -8.06 13.79
C ASN A 65 -1.03 -6.89 13.87
N ARG A 66 -0.99 -6.23 15.03
CA ARG A 66 -0.11 -5.07 15.25
C ARG A 66 1.38 -5.40 15.22
N ALA A 67 1.75 -6.65 15.46
CA ALA A 67 3.15 -7.08 15.39
C ALA A 67 3.74 -6.89 13.99
N THR A 68 2.92 -6.94 12.95
CA THR A 68 3.37 -6.75 11.56
C THR A 68 3.71 -5.29 11.21
N LYS A 69 3.57 -4.36 12.14
CA LYS A 69 4.19 -3.03 12.03
C LYS A 69 5.70 -3.11 11.91
N ASN A 70 6.31 -4.13 12.53
CA ASN A 70 7.74 -4.35 12.43
C ASN A 70 8.11 -4.74 11.00
N LEU A 71 8.91 -3.92 10.33
CA LEU A 71 9.33 -4.12 8.95
C LEU A 71 10.19 -5.38 8.76
N GLY A 72 10.76 -5.93 9.83
CA GLY A 72 11.51 -7.19 9.79
C GLY A 72 10.63 -8.42 9.62
N ILE A 73 9.33 -8.32 9.90
CA ILE A 73 8.39 -9.43 9.75
C ILE A 73 7.92 -9.48 8.30
N ARG A 74 8.41 -10.48 7.56
CA ARG A 74 8.07 -10.67 6.14
C ARG A 74 6.95 -11.67 5.93
N LYS A 75 6.85 -12.67 6.81
CA LYS A 75 5.84 -13.73 6.78
C LYS A 75 5.19 -13.86 8.13
N TRP A 76 3.90 -14.13 8.16
CA TRP A 76 3.17 -14.33 9.41
C TRP A 76 1.95 -15.22 9.20
N THR A 77 1.50 -15.84 10.27
CA THR A 77 0.30 -16.68 10.27
C THR A 77 -0.78 -15.98 11.11
N CYS A 78 -1.96 -15.81 10.54
CA CYS A 78 -3.07 -15.20 11.25
C CYS A 78 -3.50 -16.10 12.42
N PRO A 79 -3.52 -15.59 13.66
CA PRO A 79 -3.92 -16.40 14.82
C PRO A 79 -5.42 -16.72 14.82
N GLN A 80 -6.23 -15.97 14.07
CA GLN A 80 -7.67 -16.18 14.03
C GLN A 80 -8.10 -17.22 13.00
N CYS A 81 -7.54 -17.17 11.77
CA CYS A 81 -7.95 -18.05 10.68
C CYS A 81 -6.84 -19.01 10.19
N ASN A 82 -5.65 -18.94 10.78
CA ASN A 82 -4.49 -19.77 10.47
C ASN A 82 -3.95 -19.63 9.03
N THR A 83 -4.38 -18.63 8.28
CA THR A 83 -3.86 -18.36 6.94
C THR A 83 -2.43 -17.84 7.05
N GLN A 84 -1.51 -18.42 6.26
CA GLN A 84 -0.16 -17.93 6.15
C GLN A 84 -0.09 -16.80 5.14
N HIS A 85 0.56 -15.70 5.53
CA HIS A 85 0.68 -14.50 4.70
C HIS A 85 2.13 -14.18 4.39
N ASP A 86 2.39 -13.80 3.13
CA ASP A 86 3.50 -12.92 2.79
C ASP A 86 3.03 -11.49 3.07
N ARG A 87 3.83 -10.72 3.80
CA ARG A 87 3.42 -9.38 4.24
C ARG A 87 3.03 -8.46 3.08
N ASP A 88 3.85 -8.43 2.02
CA ASP A 88 3.64 -7.51 0.90
C ASP A 88 2.46 -7.94 0.04
N VAL A 89 2.30 -9.24 -0.20
CA VAL A 89 1.16 -9.80 -0.95
C VAL A 89 -0.14 -9.56 -0.19
N ASN A 90 -0.14 -9.78 1.12
CA ASN A 90 -1.31 -9.53 1.96
C ASN A 90 -1.71 -8.05 1.93
N ALA A 91 -0.73 -7.15 2.05
CA ALA A 91 -0.96 -5.71 1.97
C ALA A 91 -1.54 -5.31 0.61
N ALA A 92 -0.99 -5.84 -0.48
CA ALA A 92 -1.47 -5.55 -1.83
C ALA A 92 -2.93 -5.99 -2.02
N ARG A 93 -3.30 -7.15 -1.50
CA ARG A 93 -4.70 -7.65 -1.54
C ARG A 93 -5.64 -6.73 -0.78
N ASN A 94 -5.23 -6.24 0.39
CA ASN A 94 -6.03 -5.32 1.20
C ASN A 94 -6.20 -3.96 0.51
N ILE A 95 -5.14 -3.43 -0.10
CA ILE A 95 -5.18 -2.18 -0.85
C ILE A 95 -6.15 -2.30 -2.03
N LEU A 96 -6.07 -3.38 -2.78
CA LEU A 96 -7.00 -3.62 -3.89
C LEU A 96 -8.45 -3.70 -3.42
N ARG A 97 -8.70 -4.43 -2.35
CA ARG A 97 -10.06 -4.55 -1.78
C ARG A 97 -10.59 -3.18 -1.35
N LYS A 98 -9.78 -2.39 -0.66
CA LYS A 98 -10.16 -1.04 -0.23
C LYS A 98 -10.47 -0.13 -1.41
N ALA A 99 -9.67 -0.19 -2.47
CA ALA A 99 -9.89 0.58 -3.69
C ALA A 99 -11.21 0.19 -4.37
N LEU A 100 -11.54 -1.10 -4.42
CA LEU A 100 -12.80 -1.57 -4.96
C LEU A 100 -14.00 -1.09 -4.15
N GLU A 101 -13.89 -1.08 -2.83
CA GLU A 101 -14.93 -0.53 -1.94
C GLU A 101 -15.13 0.97 -2.19
N MET A 102 -14.05 1.73 -2.35
CA MET A 102 -14.11 3.17 -2.65
C MET A 102 -14.82 3.44 -3.97
N GLN A 103 -14.60 2.63 -5.00
CA GLN A 103 -15.28 2.77 -6.28
C GLN A 103 -16.77 2.49 -6.17
N LYS A 104 -17.17 1.52 -5.37
CA LYS A 104 -18.59 1.20 -5.15
C LYS A 104 -19.36 2.30 -4.42
N SER A 105 -18.66 3.07 -3.59
CA SER A 105 -19.26 4.16 -2.81
C SER A 105 -19.35 5.48 -3.58
N ALA A 106 -18.76 5.57 -4.74
CA ALA A 106 -18.73 6.77 -5.56
C ALA A 106 -20.02 6.97 -6.35
#